data_6d507138af0935e7f623a9e63c9ba928
#
_entry.id   6d507138af0935e7f623a9e63c9ba928
#
_cell.length_a   1.000
_cell.length_b   1.000
_cell.length_c   1.000
_cell.angle_alpha   90.00
_cell.angle_beta   90.00
_cell.angle_gamma   90.00
#
_symmetry.space_group_name_H-M   'P 1'
#
loop_
_entity.id
_entity.type
_entity.pdbx_description
1 polymer ?
#
loop_
_entity_poly.entity_id
_entity_poly.type
_entity_poly.pdbx_seq_one_letter_code
_entity_poly.pdbx_strand_id
1 'polypeptide(L)'
;MPKAAAPPRTFQDLIFALQRYWSDQGCVVMQPYDMEVGAGTFAPATFLRAVGPEPWNAAYVQASRRQTDGRYGDNPFRLQHYYQFQVVMKPSPRDFQALYLGSLRALGFDLLTHDIRFVEDNWESPTLGAWGLGWEVWLNGMEITQFTYFQQVGGIDCRPVMGEIAYGLERLAMYIQGAESIFDIVWTHGPGRPVTYGDVYHQNEVEQSAYNFEKADVAELRHAFDAAEAACGRLIADKLVLPAYERMLEASHTFNLLDARRAVSVTERQRYILRVRALARAVAEGYRDAREALGFPLCRRDGEGQVA
;
A
#
# COMPACT_ATOMS: atom_id res chain seq x y z
N MET A 1 6.33 23.52 25.49
CA MET A 1 5.87 22.99 24.20
C MET A 1 7.10 22.47 23.45
N PRO A 2 7.15 21.26 22.94
CA PRO A 2 8.27 20.85 22.10
C PRO A 2 8.33 21.76 20.88
N LYS A 3 9.55 22.18 20.53
CA LYS A 3 9.82 23.04 19.37
C LYS A 3 9.29 22.29 18.13
N ALA A 4 8.44 22.93 17.32
CA ALA A 4 7.98 22.36 16.07
C ALA A 4 9.21 21.89 15.27
N ALA A 5 9.20 20.63 14.82
CA ALA A 5 10.26 20.11 13.98
C ALA A 5 10.33 20.94 12.70
N ALA A 6 11.53 21.19 12.19
CA ALA A 6 11.68 21.84 10.90
C ALA A 6 10.98 20.99 9.81
N PRO A 7 10.33 21.62 8.81
CA PRO A 7 9.70 20.87 7.72
C PRO A 7 10.72 19.99 6.99
N PRO A 8 10.31 18.80 6.52
CA PRO A 8 11.19 17.89 5.80
C PRO A 8 11.73 18.57 4.53
N ARG A 9 13.01 18.32 4.23
CA ARG A 9 13.68 18.88 3.04
C ARG A 9 14.14 17.81 2.06
N THR A 10 14.16 16.55 2.50
CA THR A 10 14.59 15.40 1.71
C THR A 10 13.51 14.32 1.72
N PHE A 11 13.61 13.36 0.79
CA PHE A 11 12.68 12.23 0.72
C PHE A 11 12.70 11.40 2.01
N GLN A 12 13.89 11.16 2.58
CA GLN A 12 13.99 10.43 3.84
C GLN A 12 13.46 11.22 5.04
N ASP A 13 13.62 12.55 5.06
CA ASP A 13 13.05 13.39 6.13
C ASP A 13 11.51 13.35 6.11
N LEU A 14 10.91 13.30 4.91
CA LEU A 14 9.47 13.14 4.74
C LEU A 14 8.99 11.83 5.39
N ILE A 15 9.68 10.72 5.11
CA ILE A 15 9.36 9.41 5.68
C ILE A 15 9.47 9.46 7.21
N PHE A 16 10.56 9.99 7.76
CA PHE A 16 10.77 10.09 9.20
C PHE A 16 9.72 10.98 9.88
N ALA A 17 9.33 12.08 9.23
CA ALA A 17 8.29 12.97 9.75
C ALA A 17 6.92 12.28 9.83
N LEU A 18 6.52 11.55 8.78
CA LEU A 18 5.28 10.78 8.78
C LEU A 18 5.31 9.63 9.79
N GLN A 19 6.43 8.89 9.88
CA GLN A 19 6.59 7.82 10.88
C GLN A 19 6.41 8.36 12.29
N ARG A 20 7.06 9.49 12.62
CA ARG A 20 6.94 10.13 13.93
C ARG A 20 5.52 10.58 14.20
N TYR A 21 4.91 11.30 13.24
CA TYR A 21 3.55 11.81 13.41
C TYR A 21 2.57 10.67 13.72
N TRP A 22 2.57 9.61 12.92
CA TRP A 22 1.63 8.51 13.09
C TRP A 22 1.96 7.60 14.29
N SER A 23 3.23 7.52 14.68
CA SER A 23 3.62 6.92 15.97
C SER A 23 2.99 7.67 17.14
N ASP A 24 3.02 9.00 17.12
CA ASP A 24 2.40 9.85 18.16
C ASP A 24 0.86 9.73 18.17
N GLN A 25 0.24 9.29 17.06
CA GLN A 25 -1.18 8.95 16.99
C GLN A 25 -1.48 7.49 17.41
N GLY A 26 -0.51 6.76 17.95
CA GLY A 26 -0.67 5.40 18.44
C GLY A 26 -0.61 4.30 17.39
N CYS A 27 -0.09 4.59 16.20
CA CYS A 27 0.18 3.57 15.19
C CYS A 27 1.46 2.80 15.50
N VAL A 28 1.41 1.48 15.31
CA VAL A 28 2.60 0.64 15.23
C VAL A 28 3.36 0.99 13.95
N VAL A 29 4.59 1.50 14.06
CA VAL A 29 5.43 1.77 12.90
C VAL A 29 6.09 0.48 12.46
N MET A 30 5.61 -0.09 11.37
CA MET A 30 6.11 -1.35 10.81
C MET A 30 7.18 -1.09 9.75
N GLN A 31 8.01 -2.11 9.51
CA GLN A 31 8.93 -2.12 8.38
C GLN A 31 8.18 -2.50 7.10
N PRO A 32 8.70 -2.15 5.90
CA PRO A 32 8.12 -2.55 4.62
C PRO A 32 7.94 -4.06 4.55
N TYR A 33 6.85 -4.50 3.92
CA TYR A 33 6.67 -5.91 3.61
C TYR A 33 7.62 -6.33 2.48
N ASP A 34 8.28 -7.46 2.62
CA ASP A 34 9.40 -7.91 1.80
C ASP A 34 9.00 -8.73 0.56
N MET A 35 7.77 -8.53 0.09
CA MET A 35 7.28 -9.15 -1.15
C MET A 35 6.76 -8.10 -2.13
N GLU A 36 6.72 -8.45 -3.42
CA GLU A 36 6.14 -7.60 -4.45
C GLU A 36 4.63 -7.48 -4.28
N VAL A 37 4.18 -6.25 -4.10
CA VAL A 37 2.77 -5.90 -3.96
C VAL A 37 2.39 -4.74 -4.90
N GLY A 38 1.16 -4.73 -5.39
CA GLY A 38 0.66 -3.68 -6.28
C GLY A 38 0.25 -2.39 -5.58
N ALA A 39 0.07 -2.44 -4.26
CA ALA A 39 -0.24 -1.31 -3.39
C ALA A 39 0.02 -1.68 -1.93
N GLY A 40 0.13 -0.68 -1.06
CA GLY A 40 0.25 -0.88 0.39
C GLY A 40 -0.89 -1.69 0.99
N THR A 41 -2.07 -1.63 0.40
CA THR A 41 -3.25 -2.43 0.78
C THR A 41 -3.00 -3.94 0.73
N PHE A 42 -2.09 -4.40 -0.13
CA PHE A 42 -1.72 -5.81 -0.23
C PHE A 42 -0.78 -6.28 0.90
N ALA A 43 -0.19 -5.37 1.69
CA ALA A 43 0.60 -5.80 2.83
C ALA A 43 -0.29 -6.49 3.88
N PRO A 44 0.21 -7.53 4.58
CA PRO A 44 -0.55 -8.24 5.62
C PRO A 44 -1.08 -7.31 6.71
N ALA A 45 -0.35 -6.24 7.00
CA ALA A 45 -0.73 -5.22 7.99
C ALA A 45 -2.02 -4.48 7.62
N THR A 46 -2.39 -4.43 6.34
CA THR A 46 -3.67 -3.90 5.87
C THR A 46 -4.64 -5.02 5.54
N PHE A 47 -4.34 -5.84 4.53
CA PHE A 47 -5.29 -6.83 4.01
C PHE A 47 -5.79 -7.80 5.07
N LEU A 48 -4.88 -8.48 5.76
CA LEU A 48 -5.27 -9.48 6.77
C LEU A 48 -5.88 -8.82 8.01
N ARG A 49 -5.34 -7.68 8.43
CA ARG A 49 -5.84 -6.97 9.62
C ARG A 49 -7.17 -6.26 9.41
N ALA A 50 -7.60 -6.04 8.18
CA ALA A 50 -8.94 -5.55 7.89
C ALA A 50 -10.04 -6.55 8.30
N VAL A 51 -9.71 -7.85 8.25
CA VAL A 51 -10.65 -8.92 8.55
C VAL A 51 -10.77 -9.17 10.06
N GLY A 52 -11.99 -9.52 10.51
CA GLY A 52 -12.29 -9.82 11.91
C GLY A 52 -12.46 -8.58 12.80
N PRO A 53 -12.73 -8.78 14.11
CA PRO A 53 -13.12 -7.70 15.03
C PRO A 53 -11.94 -6.99 15.70
N GLU A 54 -10.70 -7.50 15.57
CA GLU A 54 -9.57 -7.03 16.33
C GLU A 54 -9.19 -5.58 15.98
N PRO A 55 -8.97 -4.70 16.98
CA PRO A 55 -8.47 -3.35 16.75
C PRO A 55 -7.04 -3.39 16.22
N TRP A 56 -6.70 -2.45 15.34
CA TRP A 56 -5.37 -2.38 14.75
C TRP A 56 -5.04 -0.99 14.21
N ASN A 57 -3.92 -0.42 14.62
CA ASN A 57 -3.40 0.82 14.08
C ASN A 57 -1.95 0.61 13.65
N ALA A 58 -1.64 0.87 12.39
CA ALA A 58 -0.28 0.73 11.88
C ALA A 58 0.04 1.80 10.84
N ALA A 59 1.33 2.11 10.70
CA ALA A 59 1.86 2.99 9.68
C ALA A 59 3.17 2.42 9.14
N TYR A 60 3.38 2.44 7.84
CA TYR A 60 4.58 1.89 7.20
C TYR A 60 4.79 2.43 5.79
N VAL A 61 6.01 2.39 5.33
CA VAL A 61 6.36 2.59 3.92
C VAL A 61 6.18 1.28 3.19
N GLN A 62 5.57 1.31 2.01
CA GLN A 62 5.45 0.14 1.15
C GLN A 62 5.86 0.46 -0.27
N ALA A 63 6.86 -0.25 -0.76
CA ALA A 63 7.18 -0.28 -2.18
C ALA A 63 6.03 -0.96 -2.95
N SER A 64 5.52 -0.29 -3.97
CA SER A 64 4.40 -0.77 -4.78
C SER A 64 4.84 -0.93 -6.24
N ARG A 65 4.42 -2.03 -6.86
CA ARG A 65 4.73 -2.38 -8.25
C ARG A 65 3.50 -2.29 -9.12
N ARG A 66 3.54 -1.41 -10.13
CA ARG A 66 2.50 -1.27 -11.17
C ARG A 66 3.15 -1.41 -12.54
N GLN A 67 3.33 -2.64 -12.99
CA GLN A 67 4.11 -2.99 -14.17
C GLN A 67 3.63 -2.26 -15.43
N THR A 68 2.32 -2.05 -15.59
CA THR A 68 1.72 -1.33 -16.73
C THR A 68 2.02 0.16 -16.74
N ASP A 69 2.48 0.73 -15.62
CA ASP A 69 2.82 2.14 -15.48
C ASP A 69 4.28 2.47 -15.86
N GLY A 70 5.08 1.47 -16.21
CA GLY A 70 6.43 1.68 -16.71
C GLY A 70 6.50 2.62 -17.90
N ARG A 71 7.51 3.48 -17.92
CA ARG A 71 7.77 4.46 -18.99
C ARG A 71 9.26 4.61 -19.29
N TYR A 72 10.06 3.59 -19.00
CA TYR A 72 11.51 3.54 -19.25
C TYR A 72 12.30 4.71 -18.62
N GLY A 73 11.75 5.32 -17.55
CA GLY A 73 12.34 6.51 -16.94
C GLY A 73 12.10 7.83 -17.69
N ASP A 74 11.36 7.83 -18.81
CA ASP A 74 11.14 9.02 -19.64
C ASP A 74 10.03 9.92 -19.10
N ASN A 75 9.14 9.42 -18.24
CA ASN A 75 8.04 10.20 -17.69
C ASN A 75 8.38 10.77 -16.32
N PRO A 76 8.25 12.10 -16.11
CA PRO A 76 8.63 12.74 -14.84
C PRO A 76 7.68 12.45 -13.67
N PHE A 77 6.48 11.87 -13.91
CA PHE A 77 5.43 11.71 -12.89
C PHE A 77 4.95 10.29 -12.72
N ARG A 78 5.35 9.35 -13.59
CA ARG A 78 4.82 7.98 -13.60
C ARG A 78 5.93 6.95 -13.54
N LEU A 79 5.85 6.07 -12.54
CA LEU A 79 6.80 5.01 -12.26
C LEU A 79 6.07 3.67 -12.18
N GLN A 80 6.76 2.58 -12.56
CA GLN A 80 6.27 1.22 -12.29
C GLN A 80 6.60 0.77 -10.86
N HIS A 81 7.55 1.41 -10.19
CA HIS A 81 7.93 1.18 -8.80
C HIS A 81 7.96 2.50 -8.05
N TYR A 82 7.14 2.62 -7.00
CA TYR A 82 7.02 3.85 -6.20
C TYR A 82 6.70 3.49 -4.74
N TYR A 83 6.79 4.47 -3.86
CA TYR A 83 6.55 4.28 -2.44
C TYR A 83 5.23 4.90 -2.01
N GLN A 84 4.45 4.11 -1.28
CA GLN A 84 3.32 4.62 -0.51
C GLN A 84 3.68 4.66 0.96
N PHE A 85 3.31 5.74 1.65
CA PHE A 85 3.23 5.71 3.10
C PHE A 85 1.80 5.31 3.47
N GLN A 86 1.69 4.13 4.05
CA GLN A 86 0.41 3.50 4.36
C GLN A 86 0.07 3.71 5.83
N VAL A 87 -1.16 4.12 6.12
CA VAL A 87 -1.70 4.20 7.48
C VAL A 87 -3.01 3.45 7.52
N VAL A 88 -3.20 2.63 8.53
CA VAL A 88 -4.47 1.93 8.77
C VAL A 88 -4.87 2.11 10.23
N MET A 89 -6.15 2.39 10.46
CA MET A 89 -6.73 2.49 11.80
C MET A 89 -8.06 1.73 11.85
N LYS A 90 -8.17 0.83 12.79
CA LYS A 90 -9.33 -0.03 12.99
C LYS A 90 -9.70 -0.13 14.49
N PRO A 91 -10.88 0.30 14.91
CA PRO A 91 -11.91 0.98 14.12
C PRO A 91 -11.40 2.28 13.51
N SER A 92 -11.96 2.66 12.34
CA SER A 92 -11.65 3.97 11.77
C SER A 92 -12.06 5.08 12.74
N PRO A 93 -11.16 6.01 13.11
CA PRO A 93 -11.52 7.14 13.97
C PRO A 93 -12.49 8.09 13.28
N ARG A 94 -13.36 8.74 14.07
CA ARG A 94 -14.35 9.70 13.54
C ARG A 94 -13.71 10.95 12.93
N ASP A 95 -12.54 11.33 13.43
CA ASP A 95 -11.77 12.51 13.03
C ASP A 95 -10.59 12.16 12.09
N PHE A 96 -10.68 11.05 11.35
CA PHE A 96 -9.58 10.53 10.53
C PHE A 96 -9.08 11.54 9.49
N GLN A 97 -9.99 12.32 8.88
CA GLN A 97 -9.61 13.41 7.99
C GLN A 97 -8.87 14.54 8.73
N ALA A 98 -9.28 14.87 9.96
CA ALA A 98 -8.59 15.87 10.76
C ALA A 98 -7.19 15.42 11.17
N LEU A 99 -7.00 14.15 11.51
CA LEU A 99 -5.69 13.54 11.75
C LEU A 99 -4.81 13.64 10.51
N TYR A 100 -5.35 13.31 9.34
CA TYR A 100 -4.62 13.47 8.07
C TYR A 100 -4.18 14.92 7.83
N LEU A 101 -5.10 15.89 7.93
CA LEU A 101 -4.76 17.30 7.78
C LEU A 101 -3.71 17.76 8.83
N GLY A 102 -3.75 17.17 10.02
CA GLY A 102 -2.72 17.35 11.05
C GLY A 102 -1.35 16.88 10.58
N SER A 103 -1.29 15.74 9.86
CA SER A 103 -0.04 15.24 9.28
C SER A 103 0.53 16.19 8.23
N LEU A 104 -0.30 16.76 7.36
CA LEU A 104 0.15 17.75 6.38
C LEU A 104 0.72 19.00 7.06
N ARG A 105 0.09 19.48 8.14
CA ARG A 105 0.66 20.59 8.95
C ARG A 105 2.01 20.20 9.56
N ALA A 106 2.15 18.98 10.05
CA ALA A 106 3.41 18.49 10.59
C ALA A 106 4.52 18.41 9.54
N LEU A 107 4.15 18.21 8.27
CA LEU A 107 5.06 18.27 7.12
C LEU A 107 5.38 19.72 6.69
N GLY A 108 4.76 20.73 7.31
CA GLY A 108 5.01 22.15 7.02
C GLY A 108 4.06 22.77 5.99
N PHE A 109 3.00 22.07 5.57
CA PHE A 109 2.00 22.66 4.68
C PHE A 109 1.12 23.66 5.46
N ASP A 110 1.04 24.88 4.98
CA ASP A 110 0.03 25.84 5.42
C ASP A 110 -1.28 25.56 4.66
N LEU A 111 -2.22 24.91 5.34
CA LEU A 111 -3.49 24.52 4.74
C LEU A 111 -4.38 25.69 4.29
N LEU A 112 -4.07 26.93 4.71
CA LEU A 112 -4.81 28.11 4.30
C LEU A 112 -4.29 28.69 2.97
N THR A 113 -3.08 28.35 2.57
CA THR A 113 -2.45 28.85 1.34
C THR A 113 -2.48 27.86 0.20
N HIS A 114 -2.92 26.62 0.46
CA HIS A 114 -3.03 25.55 -0.52
C HIS A 114 -4.50 25.20 -0.83
N ASP A 115 -4.79 24.91 -2.10
CA ASP A 115 -6.07 24.34 -2.51
C ASP A 115 -6.05 22.84 -2.20
N ILE A 116 -6.71 22.43 -1.12
CA ILE A 116 -6.83 21.02 -0.70
C ILE A 116 -8.27 20.58 -0.89
N ARG A 117 -8.48 19.57 -1.74
CA ARG A 117 -9.79 19.04 -2.05
C ARG A 117 -9.87 17.57 -1.72
N PHE A 118 -10.96 17.18 -1.06
CA PHE A 118 -11.38 15.78 -0.91
C PHE A 118 -12.41 15.50 -2.00
N VAL A 119 -12.03 14.71 -2.98
CA VAL A 119 -12.88 14.33 -4.12
C VAL A 119 -13.37 12.90 -3.88
N GLU A 120 -14.67 12.68 -3.94
CA GLU A 120 -15.23 11.35 -3.72
C GLU A 120 -14.67 10.36 -4.75
N ASP A 121 -14.10 9.28 -4.25
CA ASP A 121 -13.59 8.16 -5.04
C ASP A 121 -13.79 6.85 -4.28
N ASN A 122 -14.62 5.98 -4.81
CA ASN A 122 -14.88 4.65 -4.25
C ASN A 122 -13.83 3.68 -4.77
N TRP A 123 -12.87 3.41 -3.89
CA TRP A 123 -11.77 2.52 -4.21
C TRP A 123 -12.18 1.05 -4.29
N GLU A 124 -11.67 0.34 -5.29
CA GLU A 124 -11.86 -1.10 -5.41
C GLU A 124 -10.59 -1.82 -5.91
N SER A 125 -10.45 -3.07 -5.49
CA SER A 125 -9.48 -4.02 -6.01
C SER A 125 -10.16 -5.34 -6.35
N PRO A 126 -10.46 -5.59 -7.63
CA PRO A 126 -11.14 -6.80 -8.05
C PRO A 126 -10.39 -8.09 -7.69
N THR A 127 -9.06 -8.09 -7.73
CA THR A 127 -8.22 -9.24 -7.38
C THR A 127 -8.24 -9.54 -5.89
N LEU A 128 -8.31 -8.52 -5.03
CA LEU A 128 -8.43 -8.70 -3.58
C LEU A 128 -9.87 -8.97 -3.12
N GLY A 129 -10.88 -8.80 -4.00
CA GLY A 129 -12.26 -8.80 -3.56
C GLY A 129 -12.51 -7.74 -2.49
N ALA A 130 -11.86 -6.58 -2.63
CA ALA A 130 -11.90 -5.50 -1.67
C ALA A 130 -12.48 -4.24 -2.31
N TRP A 131 -13.26 -3.49 -1.52
CA TRP A 131 -13.76 -2.18 -1.90
C TRP A 131 -14.07 -1.34 -0.65
N GLY A 132 -14.09 -0.03 -0.84
CA GLY A 132 -14.43 0.91 0.22
C GLY A 132 -14.88 2.24 -0.31
N LEU A 133 -15.63 2.97 0.51
CA LEU A 133 -15.94 4.37 0.29
C LEU A 133 -14.68 5.21 0.54
N GLY A 134 -14.48 6.29 -0.20
CA GLY A 134 -13.27 7.06 0.00
C GLY A 134 -13.20 8.39 -0.73
N TRP A 135 -12.00 8.93 -0.69
CA TRP A 135 -11.65 10.22 -1.27
C TRP A 135 -10.26 10.17 -1.86
N GLU A 136 -10.08 10.75 -3.03
CA GLU A 136 -8.79 11.27 -3.44
C GLU A 136 -8.55 12.63 -2.77
N VAL A 137 -7.35 12.84 -2.24
CA VAL A 137 -6.96 14.17 -1.74
C VAL A 137 -6.06 14.83 -2.77
N TRP A 138 -6.51 15.95 -3.27
CA TRP A 138 -5.82 16.76 -4.26
C TRP A 138 -5.21 17.99 -3.59
N LEU A 139 -3.94 18.23 -3.86
CA LEU A 139 -3.19 19.41 -3.43
C LEU A 139 -2.81 20.23 -4.66
N ASN A 140 -3.36 21.45 -4.79
CA ASN A 140 -3.10 22.35 -5.91
C ASN A 140 -3.25 21.69 -7.30
N GLY A 141 -4.24 20.78 -7.44
CA GLY A 141 -4.52 20.11 -8.71
C GLY A 141 -3.78 18.79 -8.95
N MET A 142 -3.00 18.29 -8.00
CA MET A 142 -2.37 16.97 -8.04
C MET A 142 -2.91 16.09 -6.92
N GLU A 143 -3.33 14.87 -7.24
CA GLU A 143 -3.67 13.85 -6.26
C GLU A 143 -2.40 13.42 -5.50
N ILE A 144 -2.44 13.54 -4.16
CA ILE A 144 -1.32 13.20 -3.28
C ILE A 144 -1.62 12.03 -2.35
N THR A 145 -2.90 11.69 -2.14
CA THR A 145 -3.31 10.69 -1.16
C THR A 145 -4.65 10.09 -1.54
N GLN A 146 -4.80 8.79 -1.26
CA GLN A 146 -6.07 8.07 -1.30
C GLN A 146 -6.52 7.72 0.11
N PHE A 147 -7.78 8.01 0.44
CA PHE A 147 -8.49 7.49 1.60
C PHE A 147 -9.38 6.33 1.21
N THR A 148 -9.47 5.32 2.08
CA THR A 148 -10.40 4.21 1.90
C THR A 148 -10.99 3.81 3.25
N TYR A 149 -12.31 3.74 3.33
CA TYR A 149 -13.04 3.14 4.45
C TYR A 149 -13.53 1.77 3.98
N PHE A 150 -12.79 0.72 4.31
CA PHE A 150 -13.06 -0.62 3.80
C PHE A 150 -14.42 -1.14 4.22
N GLN A 151 -15.23 -1.48 3.23
CA GLN A 151 -16.52 -2.15 3.42
C GLN A 151 -16.36 -3.66 3.33
N GLN A 152 -15.53 -4.13 2.39
CA GLN A 152 -15.17 -5.53 2.22
C GLN A 152 -13.69 -5.70 1.91
N VAL A 153 -13.11 -6.79 2.40
CA VAL A 153 -11.77 -7.27 2.06
C VAL A 153 -11.81 -8.79 1.96
N GLY A 154 -11.27 -9.35 0.86
CA GLY A 154 -11.40 -10.78 0.58
C GLY A 154 -12.85 -11.25 0.41
N GLY A 155 -13.77 -10.34 0.04
CA GLY A 155 -15.22 -10.63 -0.01
C GLY A 155 -15.87 -10.79 1.37
N ILE A 156 -15.19 -10.39 2.46
CA ILE A 156 -15.69 -10.43 3.84
C ILE A 156 -15.96 -8.99 4.30
N ASP A 157 -17.12 -8.75 4.89
CA ASP A 157 -17.48 -7.45 5.46
C ASP A 157 -16.51 -7.04 6.58
N CYS A 158 -16.02 -5.81 6.52
CA CYS A 158 -15.14 -5.23 7.53
C CYS A 158 -15.97 -4.71 8.70
N ARG A 159 -15.93 -5.39 9.83
CA ARG A 159 -16.63 -5.02 11.07
C ARG A 159 -15.70 -5.21 12.28
N PRO A 160 -15.23 -4.09 12.89
CA PRO A 160 -15.48 -2.69 12.52
C PRO A 160 -14.79 -2.28 11.22
N VAL A 161 -15.27 -1.18 10.61
CA VAL A 161 -14.65 -0.57 9.43
C VAL A 161 -13.22 -0.15 9.74
N MET A 162 -12.29 -0.49 8.86
CA MET A 162 -10.91 -0.01 8.91
C MET A 162 -10.76 1.16 7.94
N GLY A 163 -10.20 2.27 8.42
CA GLY A 163 -9.78 3.38 7.58
C GLY A 163 -8.34 3.18 7.10
N GLU A 164 -8.10 3.52 5.85
CA GLU A 164 -6.77 3.52 5.23
C GLU A 164 -6.45 4.90 4.68
N ILE A 165 -5.20 5.31 4.80
CA ILE A 165 -4.62 6.48 4.13
C ILE A 165 -3.38 6.00 3.38
N ALA A 166 -3.36 6.18 2.07
CA ALA A 166 -2.23 5.86 1.21
C ALA A 166 -1.64 7.15 0.64
N TYR A 167 -0.56 7.65 1.22
CA TYR A 167 0.15 8.81 0.70
C TYR A 167 1.05 8.42 -0.47
N GLY A 168 1.02 9.18 -1.56
CA GLY A 168 2.02 9.11 -2.63
C GLY A 168 3.28 9.88 -2.22
N LEU A 169 4.32 9.16 -1.75
CA LEU A 169 5.50 9.80 -1.17
C LEU A 169 6.25 10.68 -2.17
N GLU A 170 6.38 10.22 -3.41
CA GLU A 170 7.06 10.97 -4.47
C GLU A 170 6.33 12.28 -4.79
N ARG A 171 5.01 12.23 -4.91
CA ARG A 171 4.20 13.43 -5.18
C ARG A 171 4.28 14.44 -4.05
N LEU A 172 4.22 14.00 -2.79
CA LEU A 172 4.44 14.87 -1.63
C LEU A 172 5.83 15.48 -1.62
N ALA A 173 6.87 14.68 -1.90
CA ALA A 173 8.25 15.14 -1.93
C ALA A 173 8.48 16.18 -3.04
N MET A 174 7.87 15.99 -4.23
CA MET A 174 7.91 16.97 -5.31
C MET A 174 7.36 18.33 -4.86
N TYR A 175 6.21 18.34 -4.18
CA TYR A 175 5.65 19.58 -3.63
C TYR A 175 6.55 20.24 -2.59
N ILE A 176 7.05 19.47 -1.64
CA ILE A 176 7.90 19.97 -0.56
C ILE A 176 9.20 20.58 -1.11
N GLN A 177 9.75 19.99 -2.17
CA GLN A 177 11.04 20.39 -2.74
C GLN A 177 10.91 21.31 -3.96
N GLY A 178 9.70 21.48 -4.51
CA GLY A 178 9.48 22.21 -5.76
C GLY A 178 10.12 21.51 -6.97
N ALA A 179 10.23 20.17 -6.95
CA ALA A 179 10.82 19.39 -8.03
C ALA A 179 9.83 19.21 -9.18
N GLU A 180 10.29 19.36 -10.43
CA GLU A 180 9.48 19.20 -11.63
C GLU A 180 9.45 17.74 -12.13
N SER A 181 10.38 16.91 -11.66
CA SER A 181 10.45 15.49 -11.95
C SER A 181 10.68 14.69 -10.67
N ILE A 182 10.09 13.49 -10.58
CA ILE A 182 10.36 12.54 -9.50
C ILE A 182 11.86 12.23 -9.41
N PHE A 183 12.56 12.17 -10.53
CA PHE A 183 13.99 11.85 -10.55
C PHE A 183 14.87 12.96 -9.97
N ASP A 184 14.36 14.21 -9.89
CA ASP A 184 15.07 15.36 -9.30
C ASP A 184 14.87 15.49 -7.78
N ILE A 185 13.96 14.70 -7.20
CA ILE A 185 13.74 14.68 -5.75
C ILE A 185 15.06 14.39 -5.03
N VAL A 186 15.47 15.26 -4.13
CA VAL A 186 16.59 15.01 -3.24
C VAL A 186 16.22 13.93 -2.23
N TRP A 187 16.89 12.79 -2.32
CA TRP A 187 16.72 11.67 -1.38
C TRP A 187 17.36 11.98 -0.05
N THR A 188 18.61 12.44 -0.09
CA THR A 188 19.38 12.85 1.08
C THR A 188 20.55 13.75 0.69
N HIS A 189 21.05 14.50 1.66
CA HIS A 189 22.30 15.26 1.51
C HIS A 189 23.48 14.37 1.90
N GLY A 190 24.16 13.80 0.88
CA GLY A 190 25.37 13.03 1.06
C GLY A 190 26.63 13.91 1.18
N PRO A 191 27.80 13.32 1.46
CA PRO A 191 29.07 14.02 1.40
C PRO A 191 29.38 14.40 -0.06
N GLY A 192 29.40 15.69 -0.36
CA GLY A 192 29.67 16.23 -1.71
C GLY A 192 28.44 16.78 -2.37
N ARG A 193 27.70 15.98 -3.16
CA ARG A 193 26.43 16.40 -3.78
C ARG A 193 25.23 15.69 -3.14
N PRO A 194 24.03 16.25 -3.27
CA PRO A 194 22.81 15.52 -2.92
C PRO A 194 22.68 14.23 -3.73
N VAL A 195 22.16 13.18 -3.11
CA VAL A 195 21.70 11.97 -3.79
C VAL A 195 20.24 12.18 -4.17
N THR A 196 19.93 11.98 -5.44
CA THR A 196 18.56 12.16 -5.95
C THR A 196 17.82 10.82 -6.05
N TYR A 197 16.50 10.90 -6.21
CA TYR A 197 15.68 9.73 -6.53
C TYR A 197 16.12 9.08 -7.84
N GLY A 198 16.52 9.90 -8.82
CA GLY A 198 17.07 9.43 -10.09
C GLY A 198 18.37 8.64 -9.93
N ASP A 199 19.26 9.08 -9.05
CA ASP A 199 20.50 8.32 -8.75
C ASP A 199 20.21 6.91 -8.22
N VAL A 200 19.08 6.74 -7.51
CA VAL A 200 18.70 5.47 -6.88
C VAL A 200 17.90 4.60 -7.82
N TYR A 201 16.93 5.17 -8.57
CA TYR A 201 15.90 4.37 -9.24
C TYR A 201 15.72 4.61 -10.73
N HIS A 202 16.35 5.61 -11.35
CA HIS A 202 16.15 5.86 -12.78
C HIS A 202 16.50 4.62 -13.62
N GLN A 203 17.69 4.03 -13.41
CA GLN A 203 18.12 2.83 -14.14
C GLN A 203 17.19 1.63 -13.87
N ASN A 204 16.69 1.51 -12.63
CA ASN A 204 15.70 0.48 -12.29
C ASN A 204 14.41 0.65 -13.11
N GLU A 205 13.90 1.88 -13.27
CA GLU A 205 12.72 2.13 -14.12
C GLU A 205 12.95 1.75 -15.58
N VAL A 206 14.14 2.04 -16.13
CA VAL A 206 14.52 1.65 -17.50
C VAL A 206 14.48 0.12 -17.66
N GLU A 207 15.22 -0.58 -16.79
CA GLU A 207 15.37 -2.04 -16.91
C GLU A 207 14.08 -2.79 -16.59
N GLN A 208 13.35 -2.37 -15.55
CA GLN A 208 12.07 -3.01 -15.19
C GLN A 208 11.00 -2.76 -16.25
N SER A 209 10.98 -1.58 -16.91
CA SER A 209 10.06 -1.35 -18.04
C SER A 209 10.38 -2.29 -19.20
N ALA A 210 11.66 -2.46 -19.56
CA ALA A 210 12.08 -3.39 -20.58
C ALA A 210 11.72 -4.85 -20.21
N TYR A 211 11.94 -5.25 -18.95
CA TYR A 211 11.54 -6.57 -18.48
C TYR A 211 10.02 -6.75 -18.57
N ASN A 212 9.25 -5.82 -18.00
CA ASN A 212 7.79 -5.90 -17.90
C ASN A 212 7.12 -5.96 -19.29
N PHE A 213 7.63 -5.22 -20.27
CA PHE A 213 6.97 -5.10 -21.58
C PHE A 213 7.57 -5.99 -22.67
N GLU A 214 8.85 -6.38 -22.56
CA GLU A 214 9.57 -7.00 -23.66
C GLU A 214 10.19 -8.36 -23.30
N LYS A 215 10.79 -8.49 -22.12
CA LYS A 215 11.73 -9.58 -21.83
C LYS A 215 11.17 -10.68 -20.93
N ALA A 216 10.19 -10.38 -20.07
CA ALA A 216 9.60 -11.42 -19.21
C ALA A 216 9.06 -12.57 -20.03
N ASP A 217 9.48 -13.79 -19.75
CA ASP A 217 9.06 -14.98 -20.50
C ASP A 217 7.62 -15.37 -20.14
N VAL A 218 6.75 -15.38 -21.14
CA VAL A 218 5.31 -15.63 -20.95
C VAL A 218 5.02 -17.06 -20.51
N ALA A 219 5.78 -18.06 -21.01
CA ALA A 219 5.56 -19.46 -20.65
C ALA A 219 5.98 -19.71 -19.19
N GLU A 220 7.13 -19.14 -18.80
CA GLU A 220 7.60 -19.16 -17.42
C GLU A 220 6.61 -18.48 -16.46
N LEU A 221 6.10 -17.29 -16.81
CA LEU A 221 5.10 -16.58 -16.00
C LEU A 221 3.81 -17.38 -15.85
N ARG A 222 3.30 -18.03 -16.90
CA ARG A 222 2.12 -18.89 -16.82
C ARG A 222 2.34 -20.06 -15.86
N HIS A 223 3.50 -20.71 -15.97
CA HIS A 223 3.87 -21.81 -15.08
C HIS A 223 4.00 -21.34 -13.62
N ALA A 224 4.66 -20.20 -13.39
CA ALA A 224 4.82 -19.62 -12.05
C ALA A 224 3.46 -19.28 -11.41
N PHE A 225 2.53 -18.71 -12.18
CA PHE A 225 1.17 -18.44 -11.70
C PHE A 225 0.46 -19.72 -11.25
N ASP A 226 0.44 -20.75 -12.12
CA ASP A 226 -0.24 -22.01 -11.82
C ASP A 226 0.39 -22.73 -10.61
N ALA A 227 1.71 -22.66 -10.48
CA ALA A 227 2.44 -23.22 -9.34
C ALA A 227 2.09 -22.49 -8.02
N ALA A 228 2.06 -21.15 -8.04
CA ALA A 228 1.71 -20.33 -6.88
C ALA A 228 0.26 -20.57 -6.44
N GLU A 229 -0.67 -20.61 -7.39
CA GLU A 229 -2.09 -20.93 -7.12
C GLU A 229 -2.25 -22.31 -6.47
N ALA A 230 -1.62 -23.34 -7.05
CA ALA A 230 -1.69 -24.69 -6.50
C ALA A 230 -1.05 -24.79 -5.11
N ALA A 231 0.06 -24.09 -4.87
CA ALA A 231 0.71 -24.03 -3.57
C ALA A 231 -0.18 -23.33 -2.53
N CYS A 232 -0.79 -22.18 -2.89
CA CYS A 232 -1.74 -21.48 -2.03
C CYS A 232 -2.88 -22.42 -1.59
N GLY A 233 -3.50 -23.15 -2.53
CA GLY A 233 -4.59 -24.06 -2.22
C GLY A 233 -4.19 -25.19 -1.24
N ARG A 234 -3.00 -25.77 -1.41
CA ARG A 234 -2.47 -26.79 -0.48
C ARG A 234 -2.25 -26.19 0.92
N LEU A 235 -1.61 -25.02 1.00
CA LEU A 235 -1.32 -24.37 2.29
C LEU A 235 -2.58 -23.96 3.05
N ILE A 236 -3.63 -23.54 2.34
CA ILE A 236 -4.95 -23.29 2.96
C ILE A 236 -5.54 -24.59 3.53
N ALA A 237 -5.47 -25.71 2.78
CA ALA A 237 -5.95 -27.01 3.28
C ALA A 237 -5.18 -27.46 4.54
N ASP A 238 -3.89 -27.15 4.62
CA ASP A 238 -3.03 -27.43 5.77
C ASP A 238 -3.15 -26.36 6.91
N LYS A 239 -4.05 -25.38 6.76
CA LYS A 239 -4.27 -24.26 7.71
C LYS A 239 -3.04 -23.35 7.90
N LEU A 240 -2.15 -23.32 6.93
CA LEU A 240 -0.95 -22.45 6.90
C LEU A 240 -1.26 -21.15 6.14
N VAL A 241 -2.09 -20.31 6.74
CA VAL A 241 -2.71 -19.16 6.08
C VAL A 241 -1.70 -18.08 5.71
N LEU A 242 -0.70 -17.80 6.55
CA LEU A 242 0.30 -16.76 6.26
C LEU A 242 1.19 -17.12 5.08
N PRO A 243 1.79 -18.32 4.99
CA PRO A 243 2.48 -18.77 3.78
C PRO A 243 1.54 -18.86 2.55
N ALA A 244 0.26 -19.22 2.75
CA ALA A 244 -0.71 -19.21 1.65
C ALA A 244 -0.93 -17.80 1.09
N TYR A 245 -0.92 -16.78 1.96
CA TYR A 245 -1.02 -15.38 1.55
C TYR A 245 0.15 -14.97 0.64
N GLU A 246 1.38 -15.36 1.00
CA GLU A 246 2.56 -15.12 0.17
C GLU A 246 2.42 -15.73 -1.23
N ARG A 247 1.92 -16.97 -1.32
CA ARG A 247 1.66 -17.62 -2.64
C ARG A 247 0.58 -16.89 -3.44
N MET A 248 -0.46 -16.37 -2.79
CA MET A 248 -1.47 -15.54 -3.44
C MET A 248 -0.88 -14.24 -3.99
N LEU A 249 0.03 -13.59 -3.23
CA LEU A 249 0.73 -12.39 -3.70
C LEU A 249 1.62 -12.67 -4.90
N GLU A 250 2.36 -13.78 -4.92
CA GLU A 250 3.13 -14.23 -6.09
C GLU A 250 2.25 -14.44 -7.31
N ALA A 251 1.10 -15.10 -7.15
CA ALA A 251 0.15 -15.26 -8.24
C ALA A 251 -0.36 -13.90 -8.75
N SER A 252 -0.68 -12.97 -7.86
CA SER A 252 -1.12 -11.62 -8.20
C SER A 252 -0.04 -10.83 -8.96
N HIS A 253 1.21 -10.85 -8.47
CA HIS A 253 2.34 -10.19 -9.13
C HIS A 253 2.61 -10.78 -10.52
N THR A 254 2.62 -12.11 -10.63
CA THR A 254 2.82 -12.83 -11.90
C THR A 254 1.72 -12.50 -12.91
N PHE A 255 0.46 -12.42 -12.47
CA PHE A 255 -0.64 -11.96 -13.31
C PHE A 255 -0.43 -10.53 -13.82
N ASN A 256 0.03 -9.61 -12.97
CA ASN A 256 0.32 -8.24 -13.38
C ASN A 256 1.43 -8.18 -14.44
N LEU A 257 2.43 -9.05 -14.37
CA LEU A 257 3.46 -9.19 -15.41
C LEU A 257 2.88 -9.72 -16.71
N LEU A 258 2.02 -10.74 -16.67
CA LEU A 258 1.32 -11.26 -17.87
C LEU A 258 0.45 -10.18 -18.53
N ASP A 259 -0.22 -9.37 -17.74
CA ASP A 259 -1.04 -8.24 -18.22
C ASP A 259 -0.16 -7.15 -18.88
N ALA A 260 0.94 -6.78 -18.25
CA ALA A 260 1.92 -5.82 -18.80
C ALA A 260 2.56 -6.33 -20.09
N ARG A 261 2.89 -7.64 -20.16
CA ARG A 261 3.37 -8.30 -21.40
C ARG A 261 2.31 -8.38 -22.49
N ARG A 262 1.06 -7.97 -22.24
CA ARG A 262 -0.09 -8.14 -23.14
C ARG A 262 -0.27 -9.62 -23.57
N ALA A 263 0.09 -10.54 -22.69
CA ALA A 263 0.07 -11.97 -22.92
C ALA A 263 -1.29 -12.62 -22.62
N VAL A 264 -2.24 -11.82 -22.14
CA VAL A 264 -3.61 -12.26 -21.80
C VAL A 264 -4.62 -11.44 -22.59
N SER A 265 -5.60 -12.12 -23.17
CA SER A 265 -6.75 -11.47 -23.80
C SER A 265 -7.68 -10.88 -22.73
N VAL A 266 -8.64 -10.03 -23.14
CA VAL A 266 -9.63 -9.45 -22.23
C VAL A 266 -10.38 -10.54 -21.43
N THR A 267 -10.77 -11.63 -22.10
CA THR A 267 -11.48 -12.76 -21.46
C THR A 267 -10.57 -13.52 -20.50
N GLU A 268 -9.32 -13.77 -20.88
CA GLU A 268 -8.34 -14.43 -20.00
C GLU A 268 -8.02 -13.56 -18.80
N ARG A 269 -7.89 -12.24 -18.99
CA ARG A 269 -7.66 -11.28 -17.91
C ARG A 269 -8.74 -11.39 -16.83
N GLN A 270 -10.01 -11.48 -17.21
CA GLN A 270 -11.10 -11.68 -16.25
C GLN A 270 -10.99 -13.02 -15.51
N ARG A 271 -10.56 -14.09 -16.19
CA ARG A 271 -10.33 -15.38 -15.53
C ARG A 271 -9.20 -15.31 -14.50
N TYR A 272 -8.08 -14.67 -14.82
CA TYR A 272 -6.98 -14.49 -13.86
C TYR A 272 -7.41 -13.66 -12.65
N ILE A 273 -8.16 -12.56 -12.86
CA ILE A 273 -8.72 -11.77 -11.78
C ILE A 273 -9.58 -12.63 -10.84
N LEU A 274 -10.46 -13.46 -11.39
CA LEU A 274 -11.32 -14.35 -10.60
C LEU A 274 -10.51 -15.41 -9.84
N ARG A 275 -9.45 -15.96 -10.43
CA ARG A 275 -8.55 -16.92 -9.77
C ARG A 275 -7.86 -16.29 -8.57
N VAL A 276 -7.21 -15.14 -8.76
CA VAL A 276 -6.55 -14.39 -7.64
C VAL A 276 -7.57 -14.02 -6.58
N ARG A 277 -8.76 -13.55 -6.97
CA ARG A 277 -9.84 -13.20 -6.04
C ARG A 277 -10.29 -14.40 -5.20
N ALA A 278 -10.37 -15.59 -5.81
CA ALA A 278 -10.73 -16.82 -5.09
C ALA A 278 -9.66 -17.17 -4.04
N LEU A 279 -8.37 -17.03 -4.37
CA LEU A 279 -7.27 -17.22 -3.42
C LEU A 279 -7.32 -16.19 -2.30
N ALA A 280 -7.52 -14.91 -2.61
CA ALA A 280 -7.63 -13.82 -1.64
C ALA A 280 -8.77 -14.08 -0.64
N ARG A 281 -9.92 -14.57 -1.14
CA ARG A 281 -11.05 -14.95 -0.30
C ARG A 281 -10.71 -16.11 0.63
N ALA A 282 -10.15 -17.19 0.09
CA ALA A 282 -9.80 -18.36 0.88
C ALA A 282 -8.79 -18.03 2.00
N VAL A 283 -7.81 -17.18 1.69
CA VAL A 283 -6.84 -16.69 2.67
C VAL A 283 -7.53 -15.82 3.73
N ALA A 284 -8.40 -14.89 3.33
CA ALA A 284 -9.10 -14.01 4.28
C ALA A 284 -10.01 -14.80 5.22
N GLU A 285 -10.74 -15.78 4.72
CA GLU A 285 -11.56 -16.71 5.52
C GLU A 285 -10.68 -17.51 6.48
N GLY A 286 -9.61 -18.14 5.98
CA GLY A 286 -8.68 -18.92 6.80
C GLY A 286 -7.99 -18.07 7.88
N TYR A 287 -7.63 -16.83 7.58
CA TYR A 287 -7.06 -15.90 8.55
C TYR A 287 -8.05 -15.55 9.66
N ARG A 288 -9.29 -15.20 9.30
CA ARG A 288 -10.36 -14.93 10.27
C ARG A 288 -10.56 -16.12 11.20
N ASP A 289 -10.69 -17.31 10.63
CA ASP A 289 -10.93 -18.55 11.40
C ASP A 289 -9.76 -18.87 12.33
N ALA A 290 -8.52 -18.65 11.87
CA ALA A 290 -7.33 -18.82 12.71
C ALA A 290 -7.29 -17.80 13.87
N ARG A 291 -7.69 -16.53 13.63
CA ARG A 291 -7.78 -15.52 14.69
C ARG A 291 -8.90 -15.82 15.68
N GLU A 292 -10.04 -16.31 15.19
CA GLU A 292 -11.16 -16.74 16.01
C GLU A 292 -10.78 -17.93 16.91
N ALA A 293 -10.08 -18.91 16.37
CA ALA A 293 -9.57 -20.05 17.15
C ALA A 293 -8.61 -19.64 18.29
N LEU A 294 -7.91 -18.50 18.12
CA LEU A 294 -7.09 -17.89 19.17
C LEU A 294 -7.89 -16.99 20.11
N GLY A 295 -9.20 -16.83 19.89
CA GLY A 295 -10.08 -15.97 20.67
C GLY A 295 -9.86 -14.49 20.44
N PHE A 296 -9.42 -14.08 19.27
CA PHE A 296 -9.13 -12.70 18.88
C PHE A 296 -8.26 -11.96 19.91
N PRO A 297 -6.97 -12.29 20.03
CA PRO A 297 -6.09 -11.87 21.12
C PRO A 297 -5.98 -10.35 21.34
N LEU A 298 -6.24 -9.53 20.30
CA LEU A 298 -6.19 -8.07 20.43
C LEU A 298 -7.52 -7.46 20.89
N CYS A 299 -8.61 -8.23 20.98
CA CYS A 299 -9.83 -7.78 21.60
C CYS A 299 -9.65 -7.80 23.12
N ARG A 300 -9.96 -6.70 23.83
CA ARG A 300 -9.97 -6.68 25.29
C ARG A 300 -11.02 -7.68 25.79
N ARG A 301 -10.60 -8.56 26.67
CA ARG A 301 -11.54 -9.39 27.46
C ARG A 301 -12.02 -8.52 28.63
N ASP A 302 -13.32 -8.24 28.69
CA ASP A 302 -13.93 -7.63 29.86
C ASP A 302 -13.68 -8.55 31.05
N GLY A 303 -12.82 -8.16 31.98
CA GLY A 303 -12.57 -8.88 33.23
C GLY A 303 -11.13 -9.24 33.57
N GLU A 304 -10.15 -9.07 32.68
CA GLU A 304 -8.74 -9.21 33.07
C GLU A 304 -8.17 -7.84 33.45
N GLY A 305 -8.06 -7.65 34.77
CA GLY A 305 -7.59 -6.42 35.37
C GLY A 305 -6.20 -6.01 34.88
N GLN A 306 -5.99 -4.69 34.91
CA GLN A 306 -4.71 -4.04 34.85
C GLN A 306 -3.62 -4.88 35.52
N VAL A 307 -2.70 -5.40 34.72
CA VAL A 307 -1.37 -5.71 35.25
C VAL A 307 -0.52 -4.47 34.96
N ALA A 308 -0.03 -3.93 36.07
CA ALA A 308 0.74 -2.69 36.18
C ALA A 308 2.02 -2.68 35.30
#